data_a8ed4ca667e1c24ae2ffd7f1342b763d
#
_entry.id   a8ed4ca667e1c24ae2ffd7f1342b763d
#
_cell.length_a   1.000
_cell.length_b   1.000
_cell.length_c   1.000
_cell.angle_alpha   90.00
_cell.angle_beta   90.00
_cell.angle_gamma   90.00
#
_symmetry.space_group_name_H-M   'P 1'
#
loop_
_entity.id
_entity.type
_entity.pdbx_description
1 polymer ?
#
loop_
_entity_poly.entity_id
_entity_poly.type
_entity_poly.pdbx_seq_one_letter_code
_entity_poly.pdbx_strand_id
1 'polypeptide(L)'
;MPPKLSRSHEQKVTVKEVGDTAEIFIEEENEVQQPIFEKQPVTKKQEEFIKQEVFESDMVVEPVIEKITEVKEPEIIEEPVIIKPIAKKVEDKKHSVIVDELEENKKLLADIEVGNIEKPKDFQLPSTKIFQEAPRESKQKINEAVIDQKIKDLLEKLRMFKIEGDVVRTYTGPIVTTFEFKPAPNVKVSKILNLQDDLAMALKAQTIRIQAPIPGKDVVGIEVPNEESQTIYMREVLESELFQKASSPLTMILGKDIVGNPFITDLKKLPHLLIAGTTGSGKSVGLNSMILSLLYKNSPDTLKLIMIDPKMIEFSIYNDIPHLLTPVITKPMEAINALANMVMEMERRYVLMAETRTKNIENYNIKSKSIGYEAFPYIVIIIDELADLMMTSGKEVEISIARIAQKARACGIHLIVATQRPSVDVVTGLIKANLPSRISYKVGQKVDSKIILDSMGAESLLGRGDMLFTPPGMSGLVRLHAPWSDEKEIEEVAEFLKEQREASYDVSILKEKVEEGFAGTSNSGDVGELDELYEQAKLVVIQDKKSSISYLQRRLKIGYNRSATIIEQLEMSGVLSSPNAKGNREILV
;
A
#
# COMPACT_ATOMS: atom_id res chain seq x y z
N MET A 1 33.83 -3.12 46.58
CA MET A 1 34.78 -3.70 45.61
C MET A 1 34.34 -3.26 44.24
N PRO A 2 35.17 -2.52 43.48
CA PRO A 2 34.80 -2.10 42.10
C PRO A 2 35.10 -3.22 41.10
N PRO A 3 34.34 -3.29 39.96
CA PRO A 3 34.55 -4.31 38.95
C PRO A 3 35.81 -4.04 38.12
N LYS A 4 36.51 -5.11 37.78
CA LYS A 4 37.72 -5.12 36.98
C LYS A 4 37.41 -4.81 35.51
N LEU A 5 38.19 -3.88 34.92
CA LEU A 5 38.22 -3.57 33.49
C LEU A 5 38.68 -4.78 32.66
N SER A 6 37.98 -5.04 31.58
CA SER A 6 38.29 -6.07 30.59
C SER A 6 39.44 -5.63 29.66
N ARG A 7 40.22 -6.61 29.25
CA ARG A 7 41.39 -6.51 28.36
C ARG A 7 41.01 -6.01 26.97
N SER A 8 41.85 -5.14 26.43
CA SER A 8 41.87 -4.71 25.03
C SER A 8 42.20 -5.88 24.10
N HIS A 9 41.43 -6.03 23.04
CA HIS A 9 41.76 -6.90 21.92
C HIS A 9 42.84 -6.25 21.08
N GLU A 10 43.98 -6.94 20.91
CA GLU A 10 44.99 -6.60 19.92
C GLU A 10 44.57 -7.11 18.56
N GLN A 11 44.35 -6.20 17.63
CA GLN A 11 44.15 -6.53 16.21
C GLN A 11 45.50 -6.83 15.57
N LYS A 12 45.65 -8.02 14.96
CA LYS A 12 46.81 -8.35 14.12
C LYS A 12 46.64 -7.74 12.75
N VAL A 13 47.50 -6.78 12.43
CA VAL A 13 47.62 -6.18 11.10
C VAL A 13 48.74 -6.89 10.35
N THR A 14 48.44 -7.50 9.21
CA THR A 14 49.45 -8.10 8.33
C THR A 14 49.57 -7.23 7.07
N VAL A 15 50.78 -6.73 6.82
CA VAL A 15 51.11 -5.96 5.62
C VAL A 15 51.81 -6.87 4.62
N LYS A 16 51.27 -6.98 3.40
CA LYS A 16 51.93 -7.64 2.26
C LYS A 16 52.29 -6.58 1.20
N GLU A 17 53.51 -6.49 0.86
CA GLU A 17 53.99 -5.68 -0.26
C GLU A 17 53.80 -6.45 -1.57
N VAL A 18 53.06 -5.87 -2.52
CA VAL A 18 52.94 -6.36 -3.88
C VAL A 18 53.06 -5.15 -4.82
N GLY A 19 54.28 -4.91 -5.31
CA GLY A 19 54.56 -3.79 -6.21
C GLY A 19 54.56 -2.43 -5.51
N ASP A 20 54.57 -1.34 -6.27
CA ASP A 20 54.73 0.04 -5.79
C ASP A 20 53.53 0.64 -5.00
N THR A 21 52.56 -0.18 -4.53
CA THR A 21 51.42 0.27 -3.70
C THR A 21 51.16 -0.73 -2.58
N ALA A 22 51.04 -0.21 -1.32
CA ALA A 22 50.71 -1.00 -0.14
C ALA A 22 49.20 -1.00 0.09
N GLU A 23 48.59 -2.18 0.09
CA GLU A 23 47.16 -2.37 0.47
C GLU A 23 47.08 -2.99 1.86
N ILE A 24 46.22 -2.43 2.71
CA ILE A 24 45.97 -2.90 4.09
C ILE A 24 44.69 -3.75 4.07
N PHE A 25 44.82 -5.03 4.43
CA PHE A 25 43.68 -5.93 4.64
C PHE A 25 43.42 -6.12 6.13
N ILE A 26 42.17 -5.95 6.54
CA ILE A 26 41.69 -6.24 7.89
C ILE A 26 40.83 -7.50 7.78
N GLU A 27 41.28 -8.62 8.35
CA GLU A 27 40.46 -9.85 8.46
C GLU A 27 39.67 -9.81 9.76
N GLU A 28 38.32 -9.78 9.67
CA GLU A 28 37.41 -10.08 10.78
C GLU A 28 37.03 -11.55 10.75
N GLU A 29 37.50 -12.33 11.72
CA GLU A 29 36.98 -13.68 11.97
C GLU A 29 35.62 -13.58 12.68
N ASN A 30 34.52 -13.84 11.96
CA ASN A 30 33.20 -14.01 12.53
C ASN A 30 32.98 -15.50 12.90
N GLU A 31 33.20 -15.86 14.14
CA GLU A 31 32.63 -17.10 14.72
C GLU A 31 31.15 -16.88 15.02
N VAL A 32 30.30 -17.55 14.23
CA VAL A 32 28.85 -17.60 14.47
C VAL A 32 28.59 -18.59 15.62
N GLN A 33 28.42 -18.07 16.83
CA GLN A 33 27.86 -18.85 17.93
C GLN A 33 26.34 -18.90 17.81
N GLN A 34 25.79 -20.10 17.61
CA GLN A 34 24.37 -20.37 17.72
C GLN A 34 23.92 -20.25 19.19
N PRO A 35 22.78 -19.62 19.50
CA PRO A 35 22.29 -19.57 20.87
C PRO A 35 21.79 -20.94 21.32
N ILE A 36 22.38 -21.44 22.40
CA ILE A 36 21.93 -22.66 23.11
C ILE A 36 20.68 -22.27 23.91
N PHE A 37 19.52 -22.77 23.48
CA PHE A 37 18.29 -22.68 24.29
C PHE A 37 18.37 -23.72 25.42
N GLU A 38 18.51 -23.28 26.65
CA GLU A 38 18.27 -24.10 27.84
C GLU A 38 16.80 -24.49 27.92
N LYS A 39 16.54 -25.80 27.89
CA LYS A 39 15.19 -26.36 28.13
C LYS A 39 14.82 -26.19 29.60
N GLN A 40 13.83 -25.37 29.88
CA GLN A 40 13.18 -25.36 31.19
C GLN A 40 12.34 -26.63 31.38
N PRO A 41 12.27 -27.21 32.60
CA PRO A 41 11.52 -28.45 32.84
C PRO A 41 10.01 -28.18 32.82
N VAL A 42 9.31 -28.92 31.97
CA VAL A 42 7.84 -28.91 31.84
C VAL A 42 7.23 -29.61 33.05
N THR A 43 6.24 -29.01 33.68
CA THR A 43 5.54 -29.61 34.83
C THR A 43 4.54 -30.67 34.37
N LYS A 44 4.36 -31.75 35.20
CA LYS A 44 3.48 -32.91 34.94
C LYS A 44 2.04 -32.58 34.49
N LYS A 45 1.55 -31.39 34.70
CA LYS A 45 0.21 -30.92 34.25
C LYS A 45 0.14 -30.56 32.76
N GLN A 46 1.27 -30.32 32.11
CA GLN A 46 1.32 -29.99 30.66
C GLN A 46 1.45 -31.25 29.79
N GLU A 47 1.96 -32.35 30.35
CA GLU A 47 2.03 -33.63 29.63
C GLU A 47 0.67 -34.32 29.48
N GLU A 48 -0.27 -34.11 30.40
CA GLU A 48 -1.63 -34.66 30.29
C GLU A 48 -2.49 -33.93 29.25
N PHE A 49 -2.25 -32.64 28.99
CA PHE A 49 -2.99 -31.88 27.98
C PHE A 49 -2.57 -32.26 26.54
N ILE A 50 -1.32 -32.60 26.34
CA ILE A 50 -0.78 -33.02 25.02
C ILE A 50 -1.22 -34.46 24.66
N LYS A 51 -1.52 -35.29 25.64
CA LYS A 51 -2.02 -36.66 25.39
C LYS A 51 -3.51 -36.75 25.07
N GLN A 52 -4.30 -35.71 25.36
CA GLN A 52 -5.73 -35.69 25.06
C GLN A 52 -6.07 -35.22 23.63
N GLU A 53 -5.20 -34.41 22.98
CA GLU A 53 -5.41 -33.97 21.59
C GLU A 53 -4.95 -34.97 20.53
N VAL A 54 -4.22 -36.04 20.89
CA VAL A 54 -3.70 -37.05 19.95
C VAL A 54 -4.63 -38.26 19.83
N PHE A 55 -5.69 -38.39 20.67
CA PHE A 55 -6.54 -39.60 20.70
C PHE A 55 -7.89 -39.46 19.97
N GLU A 56 -8.18 -38.36 19.30
CA GLU A 56 -9.45 -38.17 18.57
C GLU A 56 -9.34 -38.19 17.03
N SER A 57 -8.22 -38.60 16.43
CA SER A 57 -8.06 -38.60 14.97
C SER A 57 -7.81 -39.98 14.30
N ASP A 58 -7.94 -41.10 15.03
CA ASP A 58 -7.82 -42.43 14.41
C ASP A 58 -9.19 -43.12 14.34
N MET A 59 -10.02 -42.77 13.35
CA MET A 59 -11.09 -43.64 12.86
C MET A 59 -10.54 -44.49 11.74
N VAL A 60 -10.24 -45.75 12.09
CA VAL A 60 -9.87 -46.83 11.16
C VAL A 60 -11.10 -47.18 10.32
N VAL A 61 -11.02 -46.97 9.02
CA VAL A 61 -11.98 -47.53 8.06
C VAL A 61 -11.42 -48.85 7.56
N GLU A 62 -12.05 -49.99 7.95
CA GLU A 62 -11.75 -51.31 7.40
C GLU A 62 -12.17 -51.38 5.93
N PRO A 63 -11.37 -51.97 5.05
CA PRO A 63 -11.75 -52.18 3.66
C PRO A 63 -12.68 -53.42 3.53
N VAL A 64 -13.88 -53.20 3.02
CA VAL A 64 -14.79 -54.26 2.61
C VAL A 64 -14.25 -54.91 1.33
N ILE A 65 -13.83 -56.15 1.43
CA ILE A 65 -13.44 -56.98 0.28
C ILE A 65 -14.70 -57.65 -0.29
N GLU A 66 -15.21 -57.13 -1.39
CA GLU A 66 -16.17 -57.88 -2.22
C GLU A 66 -15.45 -58.91 -3.10
N LYS A 67 -15.90 -60.15 -3.01
CA LYS A 67 -15.43 -61.29 -3.80
C LYS A 67 -15.82 -61.10 -5.26
N ILE A 68 -14.82 -60.97 -6.12
CA ILE A 68 -15.02 -61.06 -7.58
C ILE A 68 -15.00 -62.52 -7.98
N THR A 69 -16.11 -62.96 -8.54
CA THR A 69 -16.33 -64.27 -9.15
C THR A 69 -15.53 -64.39 -10.46
N GLU A 70 -14.86 -65.54 -10.64
CA GLU A 70 -14.12 -65.94 -11.84
C GLU A 70 -14.97 -65.83 -13.12
N VAL A 71 -14.43 -65.08 -14.11
CA VAL A 71 -14.92 -65.13 -15.50
C VAL A 71 -13.88 -65.80 -16.37
N LYS A 72 -14.31 -66.87 -17.05
CA LYS A 72 -13.53 -67.69 -17.97
C LYS A 72 -12.97 -66.88 -19.13
N GLU A 73 -11.71 -67.15 -19.50
CA GLU A 73 -11.01 -66.71 -20.70
C GLU A 73 -11.71 -67.23 -21.97
N PRO A 74 -11.89 -66.39 -23.03
CA PRO A 74 -12.20 -66.89 -24.36
C PRO A 74 -10.92 -67.10 -25.17
N GLU A 75 -10.89 -68.23 -25.90
CA GLU A 75 -9.85 -68.69 -26.80
C GLU A 75 -9.48 -67.66 -27.88
N ILE A 76 -8.16 -67.48 -28.09
CA ILE A 76 -7.59 -66.63 -29.14
C ILE A 76 -7.56 -67.43 -30.43
N ILE A 77 -8.27 -66.98 -31.46
CA ILE A 77 -8.12 -67.42 -32.84
C ILE A 77 -7.22 -66.38 -33.54
N GLU A 78 -5.99 -66.72 -33.89
CA GLU A 78 -5.08 -65.91 -34.67
C GLU A 78 -5.44 -65.96 -36.17
N GLU A 79 -5.87 -64.81 -36.72
CA GLU A 79 -5.76 -64.54 -38.17
C GLU A 79 -4.85 -63.34 -38.41
N PRO A 80 -3.95 -63.37 -39.39
CA PRO A 80 -2.99 -62.32 -39.62
C PRO A 80 -3.62 -61.13 -40.33
N VAL A 81 -3.81 -60.02 -39.58
CA VAL A 81 -4.26 -58.75 -40.11
C VAL A 81 -3.06 -57.99 -40.69
N ILE A 82 -3.06 -57.80 -42.01
CA ILE A 82 -2.12 -56.94 -42.73
C ILE A 82 -2.44 -55.47 -42.36
N ILE A 83 -1.60 -54.89 -41.50
CA ILE A 83 -1.68 -53.46 -41.13
C ILE A 83 -1.11 -52.62 -42.28
N LYS A 84 -1.98 -52.00 -43.06
CA LYS A 84 -1.58 -50.85 -43.89
C LYS A 84 -1.30 -49.63 -42.98
N PRO A 85 -0.23 -48.85 -43.21
CA PRO A 85 0.02 -47.68 -42.41
C PRO A 85 -1.06 -46.61 -42.67
N ILE A 86 -1.95 -46.41 -41.71
CA ILE A 86 -2.86 -45.26 -41.68
C ILE A 86 -2.01 -44.06 -41.32
N ALA A 87 -1.76 -43.22 -42.31
CA ALA A 87 -1.24 -41.87 -42.08
C ALA A 87 -2.23 -41.15 -41.15
N LYS A 88 -1.88 -41.02 -39.86
CA LYS A 88 -2.60 -40.14 -38.93
C LYS A 88 -2.54 -38.72 -39.49
N LYS A 89 -3.64 -38.26 -40.06
CA LYS A 89 -3.88 -36.84 -40.24
C LYS A 89 -3.70 -36.21 -38.87
N VAL A 90 -2.64 -35.44 -38.70
CA VAL A 90 -2.47 -34.57 -37.53
C VAL A 90 -3.59 -33.54 -37.67
N GLU A 91 -4.68 -33.75 -36.98
CA GLU A 91 -5.64 -32.69 -36.74
C GLU A 91 -4.89 -31.60 -35.99
N ASP A 92 -4.81 -30.42 -36.56
CA ASP A 92 -4.36 -29.19 -35.93
C ASP A 92 -5.26 -28.96 -34.70
N LYS A 93 -4.86 -29.51 -33.55
CA LYS A 93 -5.50 -29.21 -32.26
C LYS A 93 -5.27 -27.73 -32.03
N LYS A 94 -6.33 -26.92 -31.95
CA LYS A 94 -6.24 -25.57 -31.42
C LYS A 94 -5.52 -25.64 -30.07
N HIS A 95 -4.32 -25.04 -30.02
CA HIS A 95 -3.40 -25.23 -28.90
C HIS A 95 -3.83 -24.53 -27.61
N SER A 96 -4.69 -23.52 -27.66
CA SER A 96 -5.16 -22.80 -26.47
C SER A 96 -6.54 -22.17 -26.65
N VAL A 97 -7.23 -21.95 -25.55
CA VAL A 97 -8.49 -21.19 -25.49
C VAL A 97 -8.14 -19.72 -25.26
N ILE A 98 -8.57 -18.83 -26.16
CA ILE A 98 -8.49 -17.38 -25.95
C ILE A 98 -9.60 -16.99 -24.97
N VAL A 99 -9.25 -16.26 -23.94
CA VAL A 99 -10.17 -15.86 -22.85
C VAL A 99 -10.19 -14.34 -22.74
N ASP A 100 -11.39 -13.77 -22.74
CA ASP A 100 -11.62 -12.32 -22.74
C ASP A 100 -11.89 -11.76 -21.32
N GLU A 101 -12.01 -12.60 -20.30
CA GLU A 101 -12.27 -12.18 -18.93
C GLU A 101 -11.40 -12.97 -17.93
N LEU A 102 -10.97 -12.29 -16.86
CA LEU A 102 -10.26 -12.88 -15.73
C LEU A 102 -11.27 -13.08 -14.57
N GLU A 103 -11.53 -14.33 -14.19
CA GLU A 103 -12.45 -14.66 -13.11
C GLU A 103 -12.04 -14.04 -11.75
N GLU A 104 -10.73 -13.89 -11.52
CA GLU A 104 -10.18 -13.26 -10.31
C GLU A 104 -10.53 -11.77 -10.25
N ASN A 105 -10.38 -11.06 -11.38
CA ASN A 105 -10.74 -9.65 -11.48
C ASN A 105 -12.24 -9.44 -11.38
N LYS A 106 -13.03 -10.34 -11.95
CA LYS A 106 -14.50 -10.31 -11.86
C LYS A 106 -14.99 -10.40 -10.41
N LYS A 107 -14.34 -11.20 -9.56
CA LYS A 107 -14.65 -11.26 -8.13
C LYS A 107 -14.34 -9.95 -7.41
N LEU A 108 -13.18 -9.32 -7.69
CA LEU A 108 -12.81 -8.03 -7.12
C LEU A 108 -13.77 -6.92 -7.53
N LEU A 109 -14.19 -6.92 -8.81
CA LEU A 109 -15.10 -5.93 -9.35
C LEU A 109 -16.57 -6.16 -8.93
N ALA A 110 -16.94 -7.40 -8.57
CA ALA A 110 -18.28 -7.71 -8.05
C ALA A 110 -18.55 -7.02 -6.69
N ASP A 111 -17.52 -6.71 -5.94
CA ASP A 111 -17.63 -5.97 -4.67
C ASP A 111 -17.86 -4.46 -4.87
N ILE A 112 -17.76 -3.93 -6.10
CA ILE A 112 -18.00 -2.50 -6.36
C ILE A 112 -19.48 -2.20 -6.16
N GLU A 113 -19.76 -1.19 -5.33
CA GLU A 113 -21.14 -0.72 -5.10
C GLU A 113 -21.67 -0.05 -6.37
N VAL A 114 -22.81 -0.54 -6.85
CA VAL A 114 -23.50 -0.02 -8.05
C VAL A 114 -24.77 0.70 -7.62
N GLY A 115 -24.99 1.91 -8.14
CA GLY A 115 -26.18 2.69 -7.81
C GLY A 115 -26.18 4.07 -8.48
N ASN A 116 -27.23 4.84 -8.22
CA ASN A 116 -27.29 6.22 -8.69
C ASN A 116 -26.52 7.12 -7.72
N ILE A 117 -25.61 7.93 -8.27
CA ILE A 117 -24.95 9.00 -7.53
C ILE A 117 -25.87 10.23 -7.57
N GLU A 118 -26.19 10.78 -6.40
CA GLU A 118 -26.84 12.10 -6.35
C GLU A 118 -25.85 13.13 -6.90
N LYS A 119 -26.20 13.71 -8.05
CA LYS A 119 -25.37 14.79 -8.62
C LYS A 119 -25.45 16.01 -7.70
N PRO A 120 -24.30 16.69 -7.47
CA PRO A 120 -24.30 17.95 -6.71
C PRO A 120 -25.27 18.95 -7.34
N LYS A 121 -26.02 19.70 -6.52
CA LYS A 121 -27.02 20.67 -7.03
C LYS A 121 -26.35 21.96 -7.48
N ASP A 122 -25.33 22.40 -6.76
CA ASP A 122 -24.67 23.72 -6.92
C ASP A 122 -23.23 23.59 -7.42
N PHE A 123 -22.88 22.46 -8.05
CA PHE A 123 -21.56 22.20 -8.57
C PHE A 123 -21.63 21.25 -9.77
N GLN A 124 -20.92 21.58 -10.84
CA GLN A 124 -20.88 20.76 -12.06
C GLN A 124 -19.61 19.91 -12.06
N LEU A 125 -19.77 18.62 -12.28
CA LEU A 125 -18.64 17.71 -12.47
C LEU A 125 -18.01 17.93 -13.85
N PRO A 126 -16.67 17.77 -13.98
CA PRO A 126 -15.99 17.99 -15.24
C PRO A 126 -16.51 17.06 -16.35
N SER A 127 -16.48 17.52 -17.59
CA SER A 127 -16.86 16.72 -18.75
C SER A 127 -15.73 15.77 -19.14
N THR A 128 -16.06 14.51 -19.45
CA THR A 128 -15.09 13.54 -19.98
C THR A 128 -14.50 13.94 -21.33
N LYS A 129 -15.17 14.88 -22.05
CA LYS A 129 -14.71 15.40 -23.34
C LYS A 129 -13.44 16.25 -23.26
N ILE A 130 -13.04 16.68 -22.08
CA ILE A 130 -11.74 17.32 -21.86
C ILE A 130 -10.61 16.37 -22.25
N PHE A 131 -10.76 15.07 -21.99
CA PHE A 131 -9.77 14.07 -22.33
C PHE A 131 -9.86 13.58 -23.75
N GLN A 132 -8.72 13.32 -24.34
CA GLN A 132 -8.56 12.78 -25.68
C GLN A 132 -9.33 11.47 -25.86
N GLU A 133 -9.99 11.33 -27.00
CA GLU A 133 -10.63 10.07 -27.40
C GLU A 133 -9.58 9.07 -27.92
N ALA A 134 -9.72 7.81 -27.52
CA ALA A 134 -8.86 6.76 -28.05
C ALA A 134 -9.03 6.62 -29.59
N PRO A 135 -7.95 6.52 -30.35
CA PRO A 135 -8.02 6.31 -31.80
C PRO A 135 -8.87 5.08 -32.13
N ARG A 136 -9.76 5.20 -33.12
CA ARG A 136 -10.67 4.09 -33.52
C ARG A 136 -9.94 2.85 -34.01
N GLU A 137 -8.71 3.00 -34.50
CA GLU A 137 -7.87 1.91 -34.99
C GLU A 137 -7.19 1.10 -33.88
N SER A 138 -7.25 1.57 -32.62
CA SER A 138 -6.64 0.88 -31.47
C SER A 138 -7.30 -0.45 -31.10
N LYS A 139 -8.49 -0.76 -31.60
CA LYS A 139 -9.14 -2.06 -31.44
C LYS A 139 -8.64 -3.03 -32.53
N GLN A 140 -7.37 -3.44 -32.45
CA GLN A 140 -6.87 -4.52 -33.30
C GLN A 140 -7.72 -5.77 -33.05
N LYS A 141 -8.33 -6.28 -34.12
CA LYS A 141 -8.94 -7.61 -34.09
C LYS A 141 -7.86 -8.61 -33.73
N ILE A 142 -8.08 -9.34 -32.65
CA ILE A 142 -7.20 -10.42 -32.22
C ILE A 142 -6.98 -11.35 -33.41
N ASN A 143 -5.77 -11.35 -33.97
CA ASN A 143 -5.43 -12.24 -35.08
C ASN A 143 -5.00 -13.59 -34.49
N GLU A 144 -5.92 -14.57 -34.46
CA GLU A 144 -5.66 -15.91 -33.93
C GLU A 144 -4.39 -16.54 -34.51
N ALA A 145 -4.12 -16.33 -35.81
CA ALA A 145 -2.92 -16.87 -36.45
C ALA A 145 -1.62 -16.30 -35.87
N VAL A 146 -1.60 -15.03 -35.47
CA VAL A 146 -0.44 -14.41 -34.82
C VAL A 146 -0.23 -14.98 -33.42
N ILE A 147 -1.32 -15.21 -32.69
CA ILE A 147 -1.25 -15.82 -31.36
C ILE A 147 -0.74 -17.26 -31.46
N ASP A 148 -1.26 -18.06 -32.38
CA ASP A 148 -0.81 -19.44 -32.61
C ASP A 148 0.68 -19.50 -32.98
N GLN A 149 1.17 -18.54 -33.77
CA GLN A 149 2.59 -18.45 -34.06
C GLN A 149 3.41 -18.13 -32.81
N LYS A 150 2.99 -17.15 -31.99
CA LYS A 150 3.66 -16.81 -30.72
C LYS A 150 3.69 -18.00 -29.76
N ILE A 151 2.61 -18.80 -29.70
CA ILE A 151 2.56 -20.03 -28.88
C ILE A 151 3.58 -21.05 -29.39
N LYS A 152 3.65 -21.28 -30.71
CA LYS A 152 4.64 -22.20 -31.31
C LYS A 152 6.06 -21.76 -30.97
N ASP A 153 6.35 -20.47 -31.15
CA ASP A 153 7.68 -19.91 -30.86
C ASP A 153 8.03 -20.06 -29.37
N LEU A 154 7.11 -19.75 -28.46
CA LEU A 154 7.30 -19.93 -27.01
C LEU A 154 7.56 -21.40 -26.65
N LEU A 155 6.75 -22.33 -27.15
CA LEU A 155 6.90 -23.77 -26.88
C LEU A 155 8.22 -24.32 -27.47
N GLU A 156 8.65 -23.84 -28.65
CA GLU A 156 9.93 -24.20 -29.25
C GLU A 156 11.10 -23.76 -28.34
N LYS A 157 11.07 -22.49 -27.86
CA LYS A 157 12.11 -21.98 -26.96
C LYS A 157 12.13 -22.73 -25.63
N LEU A 158 10.97 -23.02 -25.01
CA LEU A 158 10.89 -23.81 -23.80
C LEU A 158 11.48 -25.22 -23.98
N ARG A 159 11.22 -25.87 -25.14
CA ARG A 159 11.81 -27.18 -25.47
C ARG A 159 13.33 -27.12 -25.63
N MET A 160 13.88 -26.05 -26.22
CA MET A 160 15.34 -25.84 -26.28
C MET A 160 15.99 -25.83 -24.88
N PHE A 161 15.29 -25.29 -23.87
CA PHE A 161 15.71 -25.32 -22.47
C PHE A 161 15.33 -26.61 -21.72
N LYS A 162 14.86 -27.64 -22.44
CA LYS A 162 14.41 -28.92 -21.86
C LYS A 162 13.27 -28.75 -20.87
N ILE A 163 12.31 -27.89 -21.20
CA ILE A 163 11.05 -27.70 -20.50
C ILE A 163 9.94 -28.20 -21.42
N GLU A 164 9.28 -29.27 -20.96
CA GLU A 164 8.14 -29.88 -21.64
C GLU A 164 6.85 -29.38 -21.01
N GLY A 165 5.81 -29.20 -21.82
CA GLY A 165 4.51 -28.73 -21.41
C GLY A 165 3.73 -28.19 -22.59
N ASP A 166 2.56 -27.62 -22.31
CA ASP A 166 1.68 -27.03 -23.32
C ASP A 166 1.01 -25.74 -22.80
N VAL A 167 0.59 -24.87 -23.73
CA VAL A 167 -0.18 -23.65 -23.43
C VAL A 167 -1.66 -24.00 -23.44
N VAL A 168 -2.33 -23.86 -22.30
CA VAL A 168 -3.75 -24.21 -22.13
C VAL A 168 -4.69 -23.04 -22.38
N ARG A 169 -4.26 -21.81 -22.00
CA ARG A 169 -5.04 -20.59 -22.20
C ARG A 169 -4.13 -19.45 -22.59
N THR A 170 -4.70 -18.49 -23.32
CA THR A 170 -4.00 -17.26 -23.70
C THR A 170 -4.90 -16.07 -23.46
N TYR A 171 -4.34 -15.03 -22.85
CA TYR A 171 -4.99 -13.74 -22.62
C TYR A 171 -4.22 -12.69 -23.41
N THR A 172 -4.89 -11.98 -24.29
CA THR A 172 -4.26 -10.93 -25.12
C THR A 172 -4.84 -9.58 -24.73
N GLY A 173 -3.99 -8.71 -24.22
CA GLY A 173 -4.37 -7.35 -23.82
C GLY A 173 -3.65 -6.27 -24.62
N PRO A 174 -3.82 -5.01 -24.21
CA PRO A 174 -3.28 -3.86 -24.93
C PRO A 174 -1.74 -3.78 -24.87
N ILE A 175 -1.12 -4.33 -23.82
CA ILE A 175 0.31 -4.15 -23.53
C ILE A 175 1.05 -5.49 -23.50
N VAL A 176 0.44 -6.54 -22.96
CA VAL A 176 1.04 -7.87 -22.84
C VAL A 176 0.12 -8.96 -23.35
N THR A 177 0.72 -10.07 -23.77
CA THR A 177 0.04 -11.35 -24.00
C THR A 177 0.50 -12.33 -22.93
N THR A 178 -0.46 -12.92 -22.20
CA THR A 178 -0.20 -13.87 -21.11
C THR A 178 -0.54 -15.28 -21.58
N PHE A 179 0.42 -16.18 -21.46
CA PHE A 179 0.27 -17.60 -21.76
C PHE A 179 0.20 -18.41 -20.45
N GLU A 180 -0.90 -19.11 -20.19
CA GLU A 180 -0.98 -20.10 -19.12
C GLU A 180 -0.34 -21.42 -19.61
N PHE A 181 0.91 -21.61 -19.20
CA PHE A 181 1.69 -22.78 -19.55
C PHE A 181 1.53 -23.86 -18.47
N LYS A 182 1.10 -25.05 -18.88
CA LYS A 182 1.03 -26.25 -18.03
C LYS A 182 2.31 -27.07 -18.20
N PRO A 183 3.23 -27.06 -17.23
CA PRO A 183 4.44 -27.86 -17.32
C PRO A 183 4.14 -29.34 -17.19
N ALA A 184 4.97 -30.18 -17.81
CA ALA A 184 4.92 -31.63 -17.60
C ALA A 184 5.26 -31.99 -16.13
N PRO A 185 4.76 -33.11 -15.57
CA PRO A 185 4.91 -33.47 -14.16
C PRO A 185 6.35 -33.57 -13.65
N ASN A 186 7.31 -33.81 -14.54
CA ASN A 186 8.75 -33.93 -14.25
C ASN A 186 9.46 -32.55 -14.22
N VAL A 187 8.78 -31.44 -14.56
CA VAL A 187 9.36 -30.11 -14.64
C VAL A 187 9.17 -29.35 -13.35
N LYS A 188 10.25 -28.96 -12.69
CA LYS A 188 10.21 -28.12 -11.50
C LYS A 188 9.91 -26.65 -11.89
N VAL A 189 8.96 -26.03 -11.19
CA VAL A 189 8.58 -24.61 -11.40
C VAL A 189 9.78 -23.67 -11.24
N SER A 190 10.67 -23.92 -10.29
CA SER A 190 11.90 -23.13 -10.09
C SER A 190 12.81 -23.11 -11.33
N LYS A 191 12.82 -24.19 -12.13
CA LYS A 191 13.58 -24.23 -13.39
C LYS A 191 13.02 -23.25 -14.41
N ILE A 192 11.68 -23.09 -14.46
CA ILE A 192 11.02 -22.15 -15.38
C ILE A 192 11.30 -20.71 -14.92
N LEU A 193 11.17 -20.43 -13.61
CA LEU A 193 11.43 -19.11 -13.04
C LEU A 193 12.85 -18.61 -13.32
N ASN A 194 13.84 -19.49 -13.25
CA ASN A 194 15.24 -19.15 -13.49
C ASN A 194 15.57 -18.88 -14.97
N LEU A 195 14.69 -19.23 -15.91
CA LEU A 195 14.87 -19.01 -17.33
C LEU A 195 14.23 -17.71 -17.84
N GLN A 196 13.78 -16.83 -16.94
CA GLN A 196 13.09 -15.60 -17.31
C GLN A 196 13.91 -14.74 -18.28
N ASP A 197 15.18 -14.50 -17.99
CA ASP A 197 16.07 -13.68 -18.81
C ASP A 197 16.46 -14.38 -20.12
N ASP A 198 16.69 -15.71 -20.08
CA ASP A 198 16.98 -16.53 -21.26
C ASP A 198 15.79 -16.55 -22.23
N LEU A 199 14.56 -16.66 -21.71
CA LEU A 199 13.33 -16.61 -22.51
C LEU A 199 13.09 -15.21 -23.07
N ALA A 200 13.37 -14.14 -22.31
CA ALA A 200 13.27 -12.77 -22.80
C ALA A 200 14.21 -12.56 -24.00
N MET A 201 15.46 -13.00 -23.89
CA MET A 201 16.43 -12.94 -24.98
C MET A 201 15.98 -13.79 -26.19
N ALA A 202 15.52 -15.02 -25.96
CA ALA A 202 15.10 -15.94 -27.02
C ALA A 202 13.87 -15.45 -27.80
N LEU A 203 12.96 -14.73 -27.12
CA LEU A 203 11.74 -14.13 -27.71
C LEU A 203 11.94 -12.69 -28.14
N LYS A 204 13.17 -12.16 -28.05
CA LYS A 204 13.52 -10.75 -28.36
C LYS A 204 12.65 -9.73 -27.62
N ALA A 205 12.16 -10.10 -26.44
CA ALA A 205 11.35 -9.25 -25.59
C ALA A 205 12.25 -8.42 -24.67
N GLN A 206 11.86 -7.18 -24.39
CA GLN A 206 12.59 -6.30 -23.47
C GLN A 206 12.69 -6.91 -22.07
N THR A 207 11.62 -7.55 -21.62
CA THR A 207 11.51 -8.28 -20.35
C THR A 207 10.34 -9.25 -20.46
N ILE A 208 10.36 -10.31 -19.66
CA ILE A 208 9.25 -11.26 -19.53
C ILE A 208 8.95 -11.36 -18.03
N ARG A 209 7.70 -11.46 -17.65
CA ARG A 209 7.33 -11.77 -16.27
C ARG A 209 6.76 -13.19 -16.20
N ILE A 210 7.28 -13.98 -15.27
CA ILE A 210 6.78 -15.34 -15.00
C ILE A 210 6.09 -15.34 -13.65
N GLN A 211 4.79 -15.63 -13.64
CA GLN A 211 3.98 -15.75 -12.43
C GLN A 211 3.79 -17.22 -12.07
N ALA A 212 4.40 -17.65 -10.96
CA ALA A 212 4.28 -19.01 -10.47
C ALA A 212 4.52 -19.08 -8.95
N PRO A 213 3.63 -19.76 -8.20
CA PRO A 213 2.38 -20.38 -8.65
C PRO A 213 1.26 -19.38 -8.92
N ILE A 214 0.30 -19.74 -9.76
CA ILE A 214 -0.99 -19.03 -9.83
C ILE A 214 -1.91 -19.70 -8.81
N PRO A 215 -2.46 -18.96 -7.83
CA PRO A 215 -3.31 -19.55 -6.79
C PRO A 215 -4.49 -20.34 -7.37
N GLY A 216 -4.65 -21.59 -6.92
CA GLY A 216 -5.74 -22.48 -7.36
C GLY A 216 -5.62 -23.06 -8.76
N LYS A 217 -4.49 -22.85 -9.46
CA LYS A 217 -4.24 -23.40 -10.81
C LYS A 217 -2.93 -24.21 -10.84
N ASP A 218 -2.88 -25.20 -11.73
CA ASP A 218 -1.71 -26.05 -11.98
C ASP A 218 -0.89 -25.58 -13.19
N VAL A 219 -0.87 -24.26 -13.42
CA VAL A 219 -0.22 -23.60 -14.55
C VAL A 219 0.72 -22.51 -14.11
N VAL A 220 1.61 -22.10 -15.00
CA VAL A 220 2.53 -20.98 -14.87
C VAL A 220 2.09 -19.90 -15.87
N GLY A 221 1.92 -18.67 -15.41
CA GLY A 221 1.65 -17.52 -16.28
C GLY A 221 2.96 -16.97 -16.85
N ILE A 222 3.10 -16.94 -18.16
CA ILE A 222 4.23 -16.33 -18.87
C ILE A 222 3.69 -15.12 -19.61
N GLU A 223 4.08 -13.93 -19.16
CA GLU A 223 3.63 -12.65 -19.68
C GLU A 223 4.70 -12.08 -20.61
N VAL A 224 4.37 -11.96 -21.89
CA VAL A 224 5.27 -11.47 -22.95
C VAL A 224 4.74 -10.13 -23.44
N PRO A 225 5.57 -9.07 -23.52
CA PRO A 225 5.16 -7.80 -24.08
C PRO A 225 4.70 -7.92 -25.55
N ASN A 226 3.69 -7.12 -25.91
CA ASN A 226 3.31 -6.99 -27.30
C ASN A 226 4.36 -6.16 -28.06
N GLU A 227 4.56 -6.43 -29.33
CA GLU A 227 5.47 -5.66 -30.19
C GLU A 227 5.02 -4.21 -30.28
N GLU A 228 3.71 -3.99 -30.40
CA GLU A 228 3.06 -2.70 -30.38
C GLU A 228 2.18 -2.60 -29.13
N SER A 229 2.61 -1.81 -28.17
CA SER A 229 1.81 -1.52 -26.97
C SER A 229 0.82 -0.40 -27.26
N GLN A 230 -0.45 -0.61 -26.88
CA GLN A 230 -1.50 0.38 -27.04
C GLN A 230 -1.53 1.33 -25.84
N THR A 231 -1.70 2.63 -26.09
CA THR A 231 -1.95 3.61 -25.02
C THR A 231 -3.36 3.46 -24.51
N ILE A 232 -3.52 3.40 -23.20
CA ILE A 232 -4.81 3.42 -22.52
C ILE A 232 -5.15 4.87 -22.22
N TYR A 233 -6.25 5.39 -22.74
CA TYR A 233 -6.67 6.78 -22.54
C TYR A 233 -7.57 6.93 -21.32
N MET A 234 -7.40 8.01 -20.56
CA MET A 234 -8.19 8.29 -19.36
C MET A 234 -9.69 8.35 -19.67
N ARG A 235 -10.08 8.99 -20.78
CA ARG A 235 -11.47 9.10 -21.21
C ARG A 235 -12.16 7.74 -21.38
N GLU A 236 -11.48 6.78 -21.96
CA GLU A 236 -12.04 5.45 -22.21
C GLU A 236 -12.45 4.74 -20.92
N VAL A 237 -11.66 4.91 -19.86
CA VAL A 237 -11.95 4.28 -18.56
C VAL A 237 -13.00 5.09 -17.79
N LEU A 238 -12.96 6.43 -17.86
CA LEU A 238 -13.99 7.30 -17.28
C LEU A 238 -15.38 7.04 -17.87
N GLU A 239 -15.47 6.82 -19.19
CA GLU A 239 -16.72 6.54 -19.90
C GLU A 239 -17.16 5.07 -19.78
N SER A 240 -16.34 4.20 -19.18
CA SER A 240 -16.71 2.79 -18.99
C SER A 240 -17.97 2.65 -18.14
N GLU A 241 -18.82 1.71 -18.50
CA GLU A 241 -20.05 1.39 -17.76
C GLU A 241 -19.75 1.08 -16.28
N LEU A 242 -18.63 0.43 -16.01
CA LEU A 242 -18.19 0.06 -14.68
C LEU A 242 -17.93 1.30 -13.80
N PHE A 243 -17.20 2.31 -14.32
CA PHE A 243 -16.94 3.54 -13.56
C PHE A 243 -18.20 4.40 -13.43
N GLN A 244 -18.99 4.52 -14.48
CA GLN A 244 -20.21 5.33 -14.47
C GLN A 244 -21.25 4.81 -13.48
N LYS A 245 -21.44 3.49 -13.38
CA LYS A 245 -22.38 2.85 -12.46
C LYS A 245 -21.88 2.71 -11.03
N ALA A 246 -20.59 2.88 -10.76
CA ALA A 246 -20.06 2.81 -9.42
C ALA A 246 -20.58 3.97 -8.56
N SER A 247 -21.25 3.66 -7.45
CA SER A 247 -21.94 4.63 -6.59
C SER A 247 -21.08 5.20 -5.46
N SER A 248 -19.94 4.58 -5.16
CA SER A 248 -19.05 5.09 -4.12
C SER A 248 -18.40 6.41 -4.52
N PRO A 249 -18.41 7.43 -3.66
CA PRO A 249 -17.73 8.69 -3.90
C PRO A 249 -16.20 8.54 -3.99
N LEU A 250 -15.64 7.49 -3.39
CA LEU A 250 -14.20 7.24 -3.40
C LEU A 250 -13.78 6.16 -4.42
N THR A 251 -14.57 6.00 -5.50
CA THR A 251 -14.20 5.14 -6.62
C THR A 251 -13.01 5.73 -7.38
N MET A 252 -11.96 4.94 -7.56
CA MET A 252 -10.75 5.31 -8.28
C MET A 252 -10.52 4.39 -9.48
N ILE A 253 -10.07 4.97 -10.58
CA ILE A 253 -9.59 4.25 -11.74
C ILE A 253 -8.15 3.81 -11.48
N LEU A 254 -7.88 2.52 -11.61
CA LEU A 254 -6.52 1.99 -11.64
C LEU A 254 -6.04 1.77 -13.09
N GLY A 255 -6.95 1.60 -14.04
CA GLY A 255 -6.63 1.48 -15.45
C GLY A 255 -7.31 0.31 -16.13
N LYS A 256 -6.54 -0.53 -16.83
CA LYS A 256 -7.02 -1.76 -17.46
C LYS A 256 -6.22 -2.97 -16.98
N ASP A 257 -6.85 -4.12 -16.98
CA ASP A 257 -6.21 -5.41 -16.69
C ASP A 257 -5.44 -5.96 -17.92
N ILE A 258 -4.81 -7.11 -17.75
CA ILE A 258 -4.00 -7.76 -18.80
C ILE A 258 -4.83 -8.24 -20.00
N VAL A 259 -6.14 -8.18 -19.95
CA VAL A 259 -7.07 -8.51 -21.06
C VAL A 259 -7.58 -7.24 -21.73
N GLY A 260 -7.44 -6.09 -21.06
CA GLY A 260 -7.88 -4.79 -21.58
C GLY A 260 -9.21 -4.32 -21.02
N ASN A 261 -9.78 -5.01 -20.03
CA ASN A 261 -10.99 -4.59 -19.36
C ASN A 261 -10.69 -3.46 -18.35
N PRO A 262 -11.58 -2.45 -18.22
CA PRO A 262 -11.46 -1.42 -17.20
C PRO A 262 -11.37 -2.01 -15.80
N PHE A 263 -10.45 -1.49 -14.99
CA PHE A 263 -10.27 -1.89 -13.60
C PHE A 263 -10.35 -0.67 -12.69
N ILE A 264 -11.30 -0.71 -11.77
CA ILE A 264 -11.54 0.34 -10.77
C ILE A 264 -11.49 -0.26 -9.36
N THR A 265 -11.35 0.60 -8.38
CA THR A 265 -11.40 0.22 -6.98
C THR A 265 -12.09 1.28 -6.15
N ASP A 266 -12.40 0.97 -4.90
CA ASP A 266 -13.02 1.89 -3.95
C ASP A 266 -12.09 2.12 -2.77
N LEU A 267 -11.65 3.36 -2.56
CA LEU A 267 -10.74 3.71 -1.47
C LEU A 267 -11.37 3.47 -0.09
N LYS A 268 -12.70 3.45 0.03
CA LYS A 268 -13.37 3.01 1.29
C LYS A 268 -13.08 1.54 1.60
N LYS A 269 -12.92 0.70 0.58
CA LYS A 269 -12.62 -0.74 0.71
C LYS A 269 -11.13 -1.02 0.81
N LEU A 270 -10.32 -0.16 0.18
CA LEU A 270 -8.87 -0.09 0.33
C LEU A 270 -8.51 1.04 1.29
N PRO A 271 -8.79 1.00 2.57
CA PRO A 271 -8.87 2.21 3.39
C PRO A 271 -7.69 3.17 3.21
N HIS A 272 -6.54 2.65 2.86
CA HIS A 272 -5.32 3.38 2.60
C HIS A 272 -4.50 2.64 1.55
N LEU A 273 -3.76 3.37 0.73
CA LEU A 273 -3.02 2.84 -0.40
C LEU A 273 -1.55 3.29 -0.35
N LEU A 274 -0.65 2.32 -0.47
CA LEU A 274 0.78 2.57 -0.67
C LEU A 274 1.12 2.41 -2.16
N ILE A 275 1.83 3.39 -2.72
CA ILE A 275 2.25 3.40 -4.12
C ILE A 275 3.76 3.58 -4.18
N ALA A 276 4.46 2.72 -4.92
CA ALA A 276 5.89 2.92 -5.14
C ALA A 276 6.30 2.65 -6.59
N GLY A 277 7.42 3.22 -7.00
CA GLY A 277 7.99 3.03 -8.33
C GLY A 277 9.07 4.04 -8.64
N THR A 278 10.03 3.68 -9.50
CA THR A 278 11.12 4.58 -9.89
C THR A 278 10.64 5.73 -10.79
N THR A 279 11.46 6.76 -10.94
CA THR A 279 11.21 7.86 -11.87
C THR A 279 11.00 7.31 -13.29
N GLY A 280 9.98 7.82 -13.99
CA GLY A 280 9.61 7.36 -15.32
C GLY A 280 8.87 6.02 -15.38
N SER A 281 8.55 5.39 -14.23
CA SER A 281 7.77 4.15 -14.18
C SER A 281 6.28 4.35 -14.51
N GLY A 282 5.77 5.59 -14.42
CA GLY A 282 4.36 5.94 -14.58
C GLY A 282 3.61 6.16 -13.27
N LYS A 283 4.32 6.26 -12.13
CA LYS A 283 3.75 6.52 -10.80
C LYS A 283 2.88 7.78 -10.80
N SER A 284 3.41 8.91 -11.27
CA SER A 284 2.72 10.19 -11.28
C SER A 284 1.49 10.17 -12.18
N VAL A 285 1.59 9.55 -13.36
CA VAL A 285 0.45 9.38 -14.28
C VAL A 285 -0.68 8.57 -13.62
N GLY A 286 -0.34 7.47 -12.98
CA GLY A 286 -1.33 6.67 -12.26
C GLY A 286 -1.90 7.38 -11.03
N LEU A 287 -1.10 8.17 -10.32
CA LEU A 287 -1.58 8.98 -9.20
C LEU A 287 -2.56 10.05 -9.67
N ASN A 288 -2.25 10.73 -10.78
CA ASN A 288 -3.15 11.68 -11.41
C ASN A 288 -4.47 11.02 -11.85
N SER A 289 -4.44 9.80 -12.41
CA SER A 289 -5.66 9.08 -12.78
C SER A 289 -6.58 8.80 -11.58
N MET A 290 -6.00 8.52 -10.40
CA MET A 290 -6.74 8.34 -9.15
C MET A 290 -7.35 9.66 -8.67
N ILE A 291 -6.57 10.75 -8.67
CA ILE A 291 -7.03 12.09 -8.29
C ILE A 291 -8.17 12.53 -9.19
N LEU A 292 -8.00 12.45 -10.51
CA LEU A 292 -9.03 12.78 -11.48
C LEU A 292 -10.31 11.97 -11.25
N SER A 293 -10.18 10.66 -10.98
CA SER A 293 -11.34 9.81 -10.67
C SER A 293 -12.16 10.34 -9.50
N LEU A 294 -11.48 10.80 -8.44
CA LEU A 294 -12.11 11.38 -7.27
C LEU A 294 -12.80 12.72 -7.60
N LEU A 295 -12.15 13.58 -8.40
CA LEU A 295 -12.71 14.85 -8.82
C LEU A 295 -13.91 14.70 -9.76
N TYR A 296 -13.95 13.63 -10.56
CA TYR A 296 -15.09 13.30 -11.44
C TYR A 296 -16.30 12.70 -10.71
N LYS A 297 -16.17 12.35 -9.43
CA LYS A 297 -17.23 11.76 -8.60
C LYS A 297 -17.77 12.72 -7.54
N ASN A 298 -17.04 13.78 -7.19
CA ASN A 298 -17.32 14.56 -6.00
C ASN A 298 -17.37 16.08 -6.25
N SER A 299 -18.19 16.75 -5.46
CA SER A 299 -18.08 18.20 -5.23
C SER A 299 -17.16 18.50 -4.04
N PRO A 300 -16.74 19.77 -3.88
CA PRO A 300 -15.94 20.20 -2.72
C PRO A 300 -16.65 20.03 -1.37
N ASP A 301 -17.98 19.85 -1.38
CA ASP A 301 -18.77 19.61 -0.17
C ASP A 301 -18.76 18.15 0.28
N THR A 302 -18.46 17.24 -0.64
CA THR A 302 -18.42 15.79 -0.36
C THR A 302 -17.01 15.23 -0.23
N LEU A 303 -16.02 15.90 -0.84
CA LEU A 303 -14.61 15.52 -0.83
C LEU A 303 -13.71 16.70 -0.57
N LYS A 304 -12.80 16.54 0.36
CA LYS A 304 -11.67 17.46 0.58
C LYS A 304 -10.35 16.72 0.39
N LEU A 305 -9.36 17.42 -0.16
CA LEU A 305 -8.03 16.91 -0.44
C LEU A 305 -6.98 17.67 0.37
N ILE A 306 -6.00 16.94 0.87
CA ILE A 306 -4.73 17.47 1.36
C ILE A 306 -3.64 16.87 0.49
N MET A 307 -2.92 17.71 -0.23
CA MET A 307 -1.86 17.28 -1.14
C MET A 307 -0.50 17.71 -0.60
N ILE A 308 0.43 16.76 -0.50
CA ILE A 308 1.79 16.98 0.01
C ILE A 308 2.77 16.65 -1.11
N ASP A 309 3.45 17.67 -1.60
CA ASP A 309 4.45 17.58 -2.69
C ASP A 309 5.70 18.39 -2.34
N PRO A 310 6.66 17.79 -1.63
CA PRO A 310 7.90 18.48 -1.24
C PRO A 310 8.77 18.93 -2.43
N LYS A 311 8.56 18.36 -3.61
CA LYS A 311 9.32 18.65 -4.83
C LYS A 311 8.70 19.76 -5.68
N MET A 312 7.45 20.15 -5.44
CA MET A 312 6.68 21.17 -6.19
C MET A 312 6.52 20.85 -7.69
N ILE A 313 6.46 19.59 -8.07
CA ILE A 313 6.45 19.15 -9.46
C ILE A 313 5.10 18.55 -9.86
N GLU A 314 4.55 17.67 -9.00
CA GLU A 314 3.46 16.78 -9.37
C GLU A 314 2.07 17.41 -9.12
N PHE A 315 1.92 18.19 -8.03
CA PHE A 315 0.60 18.68 -7.57
C PHE A 315 0.38 20.19 -7.73
N SER A 316 1.37 20.94 -8.20
CA SER A 316 1.24 22.38 -8.38
C SER A 316 0.07 22.78 -9.29
N ILE A 317 -0.26 21.93 -10.26
CA ILE A 317 -1.38 22.09 -11.19
C ILE A 317 -2.75 22.12 -10.49
N TYR A 318 -2.88 21.46 -9.34
CA TYR A 318 -4.11 21.40 -8.54
C TYR A 318 -4.26 22.54 -7.53
N ASN A 319 -3.28 23.45 -7.37
CA ASN A 319 -3.45 24.59 -6.48
C ASN A 319 -4.75 25.34 -6.81
N ASP A 320 -5.40 25.86 -5.78
CA ASP A 320 -6.61 26.66 -5.83
C ASP A 320 -7.88 25.95 -6.30
N ILE A 321 -7.87 24.63 -6.55
CA ILE A 321 -9.13 23.91 -6.75
C ILE A 321 -9.94 23.89 -5.44
N PRO A 322 -11.29 24.03 -5.51
CA PRO A 322 -12.14 24.16 -4.31
C PRO A 322 -12.17 22.92 -3.41
N HIS A 323 -11.66 21.79 -3.90
CA HIS A 323 -11.52 20.56 -3.13
C HIS A 323 -10.36 20.58 -2.15
N LEU A 324 -9.37 21.47 -2.33
CA LEU A 324 -8.23 21.53 -1.41
C LEU A 324 -8.65 22.10 -0.05
N LEU A 325 -8.20 21.44 1.01
CA LEU A 325 -8.39 21.88 2.39
C LEU A 325 -7.29 22.86 2.83
N THR A 326 -6.09 22.72 2.25
CA THR A 326 -4.93 23.61 2.40
C THR A 326 -4.31 23.85 1.03
N PRO A 327 -3.50 24.92 0.82
CA PRO A 327 -2.62 24.97 -0.34
C PRO A 327 -1.80 23.68 -0.44
N VAL A 328 -1.30 23.31 -1.61
CA VAL A 328 -0.39 22.17 -1.76
C VAL A 328 0.79 22.36 -0.83
N ILE A 329 0.99 21.39 0.07
CA ILE A 329 1.99 21.48 1.14
C ILE A 329 3.35 21.09 0.56
N THR A 330 4.30 22.02 0.61
CA THR A 330 5.63 21.84 0.04
C THR A 330 6.73 21.71 1.10
N LYS A 331 6.45 22.21 2.32
CA LYS A 331 7.43 22.15 3.41
C LYS A 331 7.21 20.92 4.28
N PRO A 332 8.26 20.12 4.54
CA PRO A 332 8.13 18.91 5.34
C PRO A 332 7.54 19.13 6.73
N MET A 333 7.90 20.21 7.43
CA MET A 333 7.34 20.52 8.76
C MET A 333 5.85 20.81 8.72
N GLU A 334 5.37 21.56 7.71
CA GLU A 334 3.95 21.81 7.51
C GLU A 334 3.19 20.50 7.20
N ALA A 335 3.82 19.56 6.47
CA ALA A 335 3.26 18.25 6.20
C ALA A 335 3.14 17.39 7.47
N ILE A 336 4.15 17.41 8.33
CA ILE A 336 4.14 16.72 9.64
C ILE A 336 3.00 17.27 10.51
N ASN A 337 2.89 18.59 10.59
CA ASN A 337 1.82 19.26 11.34
C ASN A 337 0.44 18.90 10.77
N ALA A 338 0.29 18.91 9.44
CA ALA A 338 -0.95 18.52 8.79
C ALA A 338 -1.37 17.08 9.11
N LEU A 339 -0.43 16.12 9.10
CA LEU A 339 -0.71 14.74 9.49
C LEU A 339 -1.12 14.63 10.97
N ALA A 340 -0.45 15.33 11.87
CA ALA A 340 -0.80 15.37 13.29
C ALA A 340 -2.19 16.00 13.50
N ASN A 341 -2.51 17.10 12.81
CA ASN A 341 -3.82 17.73 12.87
C ASN A 341 -4.93 16.86 12.28
N MET A 342 -4.63 16.02 11.28
CA MET A 342 -5.59 15.04 10.77
C MET A 342 -5.86 13.89 11.74
N VAL A 343 -4.91 13.52 12.58
CA VAL A 343 -5.18 12.61 13.72
C VAL A 343 -6.16 13.26 14.70
N MET A 344 -6.01 14.54 15.01
CA MET A 344 -6.93 15.26 15.88
C MET A 344 -8.32 15.42 15.25
N GLU A 345 -8.41 15.72 13.96
CA GLU A 345 -9.69 15.78 13.23
C GLU A 345 -10.39 14.41 13.23
N MET A 346 -9.64 13.33 13.07
CA MET A 346 -10.16 11.97 13.23
C MET A 346 -10.78 11.77 14.61
N GLU A 347 -10.09 12.14 15.67
CA GLU A 347 -10.58 12.02 17.06
C GLU A 347 -11.80 12.91 17.30
N ARG A 348 -11.81 14.15 16.80
CA ARG A 348 -12.98 15.04 16.84
C ARG A 348 -14.19 14.40 16.16
N ARG A 349 -14.02 13.81 14.96
CA ARG A 349 -15.10 13.11 14.25
C ARG A 349 -15.63 11.93 15.06
N TYR A 350 -14.76 11.18 15.73
CA TYR A 350 -15.20 10.08 16.59
C TYR A 350 -16.04 10.53 17.77
N VAL A 351 -15.70 11.66 18.42
CA VAL A 351 -16.51 12.24 19.50
C VAL A 351 -17.91 12.55 18.99
N LEU A 352 -18.04 13.29 17.88
CA LEU A 352 -19.33 13.66 17.29
C LEU A 352 -20.14 12.42 16.80
N MET A 353 -19.46 11.41 16.26
CA MET A 353 -20.09 10.14 15.88
C MET A 353 -20.59 9.38 17.11
N ALA A 354 -19.87 9.41 18.24
CA ALA A 354 -20.30 8.81 19.50
C ALA A 354 -21.53 9.52 20.09
N GLU A 355 -21.54 10.85 20.13
CA GLU A 355 -22.69 11.67 20.55
C GLU A 355 -23.93 11.36 19.71
N THR A 356 -23.76 11.22 18.42
CA THR A 356 -24.86 10.88 17.51
C THR A 356 -25.17 9.39 17.46
N ARG A 357 -24.42 8.53 18.17
CA ARG A 357 -24.55 7.07 18.16
C ARG A 357 -24.50 6.48 16.74
N THR A 358 -23.56 6.95 15.94
CA THR A 358 -23.31 6.47 14.57
C THR A 358 -21.98 5.72 14.52
N LYS A 359 -21.85 4.76 13.57
CA LYS A 359 -20.66 3.89 13.47
C LYS A 359 -19.73 4.27 12.32
N ASN A 360 -20.20 5.03 11.34
CA ASN A 360 -19.47 5.44 10.16
C ASN A 360 -19.96 6.80 9.66
N ILE A 361 -19.17 7.39 8.77
CA ILE A 361 -19.43 8.71 8.20
C ILE A 361 -20.78 8.78 7.45
N GLU A 362 -21.17 7.72 6.74
CA GLU A 362 -22.41 7.70 5.98
C GLU A 362 -23.63 7.83 6.91
N ASN A 363 -23.65 7.02 7.97
CA ASN A 363 -24.72 7.08 8.96
C ASN A 363 -24.71 8.41 9.74
N TYR A 364 -23.52 8.96 10.02
CA TYR A 364 -23.40 10.29 10.62
C TYR A 364 -24.01 11.34 9.71
N ASN A 365 -23.62 11.38 8.42
CA ASN A 365 -24.10 12.38 7.47
C ASN A 365 -25.61 12.30 7.20
N ILE A 366 -26.20 11.10 7.26
CA ILE A 366 -27.67 10.93 7.20
C ILE A 366 -28.32 11.56 8.43
N LYS A 367 -27.78 11.27 9.61
CA LYS A 367 -28.36 11.72 10.88
C LYS A 367 -28.11 13.21 11.16
N SER A 368 -26.94 13.73 10.80
CA SER A 368 -26.55 15.15 11.02
C SER A 368 -27.54 16.11 10.39
N LYS A 369 -28.05 15.79 9.19
CA LYS A 369 -29.09 16.57 8.48
C LYS A 369 -30.36 16.74 9.32
N SER A 370 -30.74 15.76 10.13
CA SER A 370 -31.97 15.77 10.96
C SER A 370 -31.80 16.52 12.29
N ILE A 371 -30.56 16.67 12.78
CA ILE A 371 -30.26 17.28 14.08
C ILE A 371 -29.56 18.63 13.96
N GLY A 372 -29.36 19.15 12.73
CA GLY A 372 -28.76 20.45 12.48
C GLY A 372 -27.24 20.48 12.62
N TYR A 373 -26.57 19.34 12.55
CA TYR A 373 -25.13 19.25 12.49
C TYR A 373 -24.64 19.26 11.03
N GLU A 374 -23.43 19.76 10.81
CA GLU A 374 -22.80 19.73 9.50
C GLU A 374 -22.41 18.29 9.11
N ALA A 375 -22.59 17.97 7.83
CA ALA A 375 -22.12 16.71 7.28
C ALA A 375 -20.59 16.74 7.12
N PHE A 376 -19.94 15.62 7.37
CA PHE A 376 -18.50 15.50 7.12
C PHE A 376 -18.21 15.21 5.65
N PRO A 377 -17.34 15.97 4.99
CA PRO A 377 -16.75 15.53 3.73
C PRO A 377 -15.80 14.36 3.98
N TYR A 378 -15.61 13.50 2.98
CA TYR A 378 -14.44 12.63 2.95
C TYR A 378 -13.18 13.47 2.84
N ILE A 379 -12.11 13.04 3.50
CA ILE A 379 -10.79 13.68 3.38
C ILE A 379 -9.82 12.64 2.82
N VAL A 380 -9.17 12.98 1.71
CA VAL A 380 -8.10 12.14 1.14
C VAL A 380 -6.79 12.91 1.22
N ILE A 381 -5.84 12.34 1.95
CA ILE A 381 -4.49 12.88 2.11
C ILE A 381 -3.60 12.17 1.10
N ILE A 382 -2.95 12.91 0.22
CA ILE A 382 -2.12 12.38 -0.86
C ILE A 382 -0.68 12.87 -0.66
N ILE A 383 0.25 11.93 -0.53
CA ILE A 383 1.68 12.20 -0.34
C ILE A 383 2.40 11.70 -1.59
N ASP A 384 3.06 12.58 -2.35
CA ASP A 384 3.82 12.18 -3.55
C ASP A 384 5.14 11.48 -3.20
N GLU A 385 5.86 12.00 -2.19
CA GLU A 385 7.15 11.44 -1.81
C GLU A 385 7.27 11.29 -0.29
N LEU A 386 6.95 10.09 0.21
CA LEU A 386 7.07 9.77 1.63
C LEU A 386 8.52 9.86 2.13
N ALA A 387 9.50 9.51 1.27
CA ALA A 387 10.90 9.49 1.66
C ALA A 387 11.39 10.85 2.16
N ASP A 388 10.93 11.95 1.56
CA ASP A 388 11.38 13.28 1.95
C ASP A 388 10.83 13.69 3.33
N LEU A 389 9.65 13.21 3.71
CA LEU A 389 9.09 13.39 5.05
C LEU A 389 9.81 12.51 6.09
N MET A 390 10.09 11.25 5.73
CA MET A 390 10.79 10.30 6.60
C MET A 390 12.21 10.75 6.94
N MET A 391 12.87 11.46 6.03
CA MET A 391 14.21 12.03 6.27
C MET A 391 14.17 13.23 7.23
N THR A 392 13.05 13.92 7.36
CA THR A 392 12.93 15.12 8.23
C THR A 392 12.54 14.72 9.65
N SER A 393 11.47 13.96 9.83
CA SER A 393 10.99 13.48 11.13
C SER A 393 10.27 12.13 10.98
N GLY A 394 11.04 11.11 10.61
CA GLY A 394 10.49 9.80 10.24
C GLY A 394 9.59 9.18 11.30
N LYS A 395 9.95 9.30 12.60
CA LYS A 395 9.17 8.72 13.69
C LYS A 395 7.78 9.37 13.85
N GLU A 396 7.68 10.68 13.74
CA GLU A 396 6.41 11.41 13.88
C GLU A 396 5.49 11.15 12.69
N VAL A 397 6.06 11.15 11.48
CA VAL A 397 5.36 10.79 10.24
C VAL A 397 4.83 9.36 10.33
N GLU A 398 5.67 8.41 10.71
CA GLU A 398 5.30 7.00 10.82
C GLU A 398 4.16 6.79 11.83
N ILE A 399 4.24 7.43 13.01
CA ILE A 399 3.20 7.35 14.05
C ILE A 399 1.89 7.95 13.54
N SER A 400 1.92 9.13 12.90
CA SER A 400 0.72 9.80 12.39
C SER A 400 0.05 8.98 11.29
N ILE A 401 0.81 8.49 10.32
CA ILE A 401 0.31 7.60 9.26
C ILE A 401 -0.30 6.33 9.87
N ALA A 402 0.40 5.69 10.83
CA ALA A 402 -0.11 4.48 11.46
C ALA A 402 -1.43 4.73 12.22
N ARG A 403 -1.54 5.83 12.98
CA ARG A 403 -2.78 6.20 13.69
C ARG A 403 -3.96 6.44 12.74
N ILE A 404 -3.74 7.21 11.68
CA ILE A 404 -4.76 7.45 10.65
C ILE A 404 -5.15 6.11 10.00
N ALA A 405 -4.17 5.31 9.57
CA ALA A 405 -4.43 4.07 8.87
C ALA A 405 -5.17 3.03 9.72
N GLN A 406 -4.94 3.01 11.04
CA GLN A 406 -5.62 2.08 11.95
C GLN A 406 -7.08 2.45 12.25
N LYS A 407 -7.40 3.74 12.29
CA LYS A 407 -8.69 4.18 12.84
C LYS A 407 -9.52 5.05 11.90
N ALA A 408 -8.93 5.77 10.95
CA ALA A 408 -9.62 6.84 10.23
C ALA A 408 -10.65 6.38 9.19
N ARG A 409 -10.64 5.10 8.80
CA ARG A 409 -11.55 4.53 7.80
C ARG A 409 -13.02 4.86 8.10
N ALA A 410 -13.47 4.63 9.33
CA ALA A 410 -14.88 4.80 9.71
C ALA A 410 -15.32 6.27 9.72
N CYS A 411 -14.40 7.20 9.98
CA CYS A 411 -14.70 8.65 9.98
C CYS A 411 -14.41 9.33 8.63
N GLY A 412 -14.09 8.57 7.57
CA GLY A 412 -13.95 9.05 6.20
C GLY A 412 -12.66 9.81 5.91
N ILE A 413 -11.55 9.49 6.60
CA ILE A 413 -10.23 10.03 6.30
C ILE A 413 -9.36 8.91 5.73
N HIS A 414 -8.75 9.15 4.57
CA HIS A 414 -8.01 8.15 3.81
C HIS A 414 -6.63 8.66 3.39
N LEU A 415 -5.70 7.72 3.19
CA LEU A 415 -4.32 8.01 2.79
C LEU A 415 -4.02 7.37 1.44
N ILE A 416 -3.39 8.13 0.55
CA ILE A 416 -2.67 7.64 -0.62
C ILE A 416 -1.22 8.10 -0.45
N VAL A 417 -0.34 7.15 -0.17
CA VAL A 417 1.06 7.43 0.16
C VAL A 417 1.95 6.91 -0.95
N ALA A 418 2.67 7.78 -1.62
CA ALA A 418 3.56 7.41 -2.70
C ALA A 418 5.04 7.65 -2.35
N THR A 419 5.93 6.91 -3.01
CA THR A 419 7.39 7.10 -2.92
C THR A 419 8.09 6.61 -4.18
N GLN A 420 9.18 7.29 -4.56
CA GLN A 420 10.11 6.85 -5.60
C GLN A 420 11.33 6.11 -5.03
N ARG A 421 11.46 6.08 -3.69
CA ARG A 421 12.59 5.46 -2.96
C ARG A 421 12.08 4.32 -2.07
N PRO A 422 11.87 3.13 -2.63
CA PRO A 422 11.33 1.98 -1.89
C PRO A 422 12.41 1.30 -1.03
N SER A 423 13.00 2.02 -0.09
CA SER A 423 13.93 1.47 0.89
C SER A 423 13.22 1.01 2.17
N VAL A 424 13.90 0.19 2.97
CA VAL A 424 13.37 -0.34 4.25
C VAL A 424 13.11 0.79 5.27
N ASP A 425 13.90 1.87 5.18
CA ASP A 425 13.78 3.04 6.06
C ASP A 425 12.58 3.92 5.73
N VAL A 426 12.07 3.83 4.49
CA VAL A 426 10.90 4.57 4.01
C VAL A 426 9.64 3.71 4.10
N VAL A 427 9.70 2.48 3.59
CA VAL A 427 8.59 1.51 3.62
C VAL A 427 8.82 0.55 4.79
N THR A 428 8.67 1.07 5.99
CA THR A 428 8.93 0.34 7.24
C THR A 428 7.91 -0.77 7.48
N GLY A 429 8.21 -1.65 8.43
CA GLY A 429 7.27 -2.69 8.85
C GLY A 429 5.95 -2.14 9.38
N LEU A 430 6.00 -0.99 10.11
CA LEU A 430 4.79 -0.34 10.65
C LEU A 430 3.93 0.27 9.53
N ILE A 431 4.54 0.92 8.55
CA ILE A 431 3.85 1.44 7.35
C ILE A 431 3.16 0.28 6.60
N LYS A 432 3.89 -0.81 6.32
CA LYS A 432 3.35 -1.97 5.60
C LYS A 432 2.20 -2.67 6.34
N ALA A 433 2.29 -2.78 7.65
CA ALA A 433 1.25 -3.41 8.48
C ALA A 433 -0.07 -2.63 8.44
N ASN A 434 0.00 -1.31 8.24
CA ASN A 434 -1.16 -0.42 8.26
C ASN A 434 -1.64 -0.02 6.85
N LEU A 435 -0.82 -0.21 5.81
CA LEU A 435 -1.16 0.00 4.41
C LEU A 435 -1.12 -1.35 3.66
N PRO A 436 -2.15 -2.20 3.82
CA PRO A 436 -2.16 -3.54 3.24
C PRO A 436 -2.37 -3.55 1.73
N SER A 437 -3.05 -2.54 1.19
CA SER A 437 -3.24 -2.37 -0.25
C SER A 437 -2.06 -1.63 -0.84
N ARG A 438 -1.42 -2.24 -1.84
CA ARG A 438 -0.17 -1.71 -2.39
C ARG A 438 -0.14 -1.77 -3.90
N ILE A 439 0.45 -0.75 -4.49
CA ILE A 439 0.75 -0.70 -5.92
C ILE A 439 2.26 -0.51 -6.08
N SER A 440 2.86 -1.35 -6.90
CA SER A 440 4.22 -1.14 -7.37
C SER A 440 4.23 -0.95 -8.87
N TYR A 441 4.68 0.20 -9.31
CA TYR A 441 5.15 0.42 -10.66
C TYR A 441 6.52 -0.20 -10.83
N LYS A 442 7.11 -0.10 -12.04
CA LYS A 442 8.44 -0.62 -12.31
C LYS A 442 9.46 -0.12 -11.28
N VAL A 443 10.26 -1.04 -10.78
CA VAL A 443 11.40 -0.76 -9.88
C VAL A 443 12.70 -1.28 -10.48
N GLY A 444 13.83 -0.84 -9.92
CA GLY A 444 15.16 -1.20 -10.46
C GLY A 444 15.60 -2.62 -10.10
N GLN A 445 15.26 -3.08 -8.90
CA GLN A 445 15.78 -4.32 -8.33
C GLN A 445 14.68 -5.22 -7.76
N LYS A 446 14.95 -6.53 -7.70
CA LYS A 446 14.07 -7.53 -7.07
C LYS A 446 13.83 -7.24 -5.58
N VAL A 447 14.83 -6.66 -4.90
CA VAL A 447 14.73 -6.28 -3.49
C VAL A 447 13.68 -5.17 -3.31
N ASP A 448 13.64 -4.17 -4.18
CA ASP A 448 12.67 -3.07 -4.13
C ASP A 448 11.24 -3.61 -4.25
N SER A 449 11.01 -4.53 -5.22
CA SER A 449 9.71 -5.21 -5.37
C SER A 449 9.30 -5.94 -4.09
N LYS A 450 10.24 -6.63 -3.45
CA LYS A 450 10.00 -7.35 -2.20
C LYS A 450 9.72 -6.42 -1.02
N ILE A 451 10.38 -5.25 -0.96
CA ILE A 451 10.09 -4.24 0.06
C ILE A 451 8.65 -3.73 -0.05
N ILE A 452 8.17 -3.47 -1.27
CA ILE A 452 6.84 -2.91 -1.49
C ILE A 452 5.75 -3.98 -1.36
N LEU A 453 5.88 -5.08 -2.13
CA LEU A 453 4.82 -6.06 -2.37
C LEU A 453 4.96 -7.34 -1.53
N ASP A 454 6.04 -7.49 -0.76
CA ASP A 454 6.47 -8.74 -0.12
C ASP A 454 6.70 -9.90 -1.15
N SER A 455 6.75 -9.56 -2.42
CA SER A 455 6.90 -10.45 -3.59
C SER A 455 7.80 -9.83 -4.65
N MET A 456 8.43 -10.64 -5.46
CA MET A 456 9.16 -10.21 -6.66
C MET A 456 8.20 -10.03 -7.84
N GLY A 457 8.62 -9.28 -8.87
CA GLY A 457 7.90 -9.15 -10.14
C GLY A 457 7.78 -7.71 -10.64
N ALA A 458 7.85 -6.69 -9.76
CA ALA A 458 7.79 -5.30 -10.18
C ALA A 458 9.06 -4.83 -10.92
N GLU A 459 10.19 -5.51 -10.74
CA GLU A 459 11.42 -5.30 -11.51
C GLU A 459 11.27 -5.70 -12.97
N SER A 460 10.34 -6.61 -13.27
CA SER A 460 10.07 -7.13 -14.62
C SER A 460 8.97 -6.38 -15.36
N LEU A 461 8.44 -5.30 -14.78
CA LEU A 461 7.45 -4.45 -15.41
C LEU A 461 8.05 -3.61 -16.53
N LEU A 462 7.21 -3.19 -17.47
CA LEU A 462 7.64 -2.44 -18.65
C LEU A 462 7.90 -0.95 -18.34
N GLY A 463 7.27 -0.40 -17.30
CA GLY A 463 7.20 1.03 -17.02
C GLY A 463 6.01 1.68 -17.73
N ARG A 464 5.97 3.02 -17.81
CA ARG A 464 4.91 3.78 -18.49
C ARG A 464 3.49 3.42 -18.00
N GLY A 465 3.32 3.23 -16.69
CA GLY A 465 2.02 2.91 -16.09
C GLY A 465 1.75 1.43 -15.86
N ASP A 466 2.65 0.54 -16.28
CA ASP A 466 2.58 -0.89 -15.96
C ASP A 466 2.84 -1.11 -14.47
N MET A 467 1.94 -1.79 -13.77
CA MET A 467 1.98 -1.92 -12.32
C MET A 467 1.46 -3.27 -11.83
N LEU A 468 1.88 -3.61 -10.61
CA LEU A 468 1.35 -4.72 -9.83
C LEU A 468 0.56 -4.19 -8.63
N PHE A 469 -0.64 -4.68 -8.46
CA PHE A 469 -1.54 -4.33 -7.37
C PHE A 469 -1.76 -5.51 -6.43
N THR A 470 -1.70 -5.25 -5.12
CA THR A 470 -2.07 -6.19 -4.05
C THR A 470 -3.45 -5.81 -3.53
N PRO A 471 -4.52 -6.52 -3.94
CA PRO A 471 -5.85 -6.27 -3.39
C PRO A 471 -5.96 -6.80 -1.96
N PRO A 472 -6.77 -6.15 -1.09
CA PRO A 472 -6.95 -6.62 0.28
C PRO A 472 -7.71 -7.95 0.30
N GLY A 473 -7.28 -8.86 1.19
CA GLY A 473 -7.96 -10.14 1.40
C GLY A 473 -7.78 -11.20 0.32
N MET A 474 -7.00 -10.91 -0.73
CA MET A 474 -6.63 -11.90 -1.75
C MET A 474 -5.14 -12.23 -1.70
N SER A 475 -4.82 -13.49 -1.95
CA SER A 475 -3.45 -13.92 -2.18
C SER A 475 -3.13 -13.85 -3.66
N GLY A 476 -2.14 -13.03 -4.02
CA GLY A 476 -1.69 -12.86 -5.40
C GLY A 476 -1.55 -11.40 -5.82
N LEU A 477 -0.89 -11.19 -6.95
CA LEU A 477 -0.67 -9.88 -7.54
C LEU A 477 -1.52 -9.76 -8.81
N VAL A 478 -2.23 -8.65 -8.94
CA VAL A 478 -2.97 -8.29 -10.15
C VAL A 478 -2.11 -7.33 -10.97
N ARG A 479 -1.82 -7.68 -12.23
CA ARG A 479 -1.13 -6.77 -13.14
C ARG A 479 -2.15 -5.86 -13.82
N LEU A 480 -1.89 -4.57 -13.76
CA LEU A 480 -2.74 -3.52 -14.32
C LEU A 480 -1.88 -2.52 -15.09
N HIS A 481 -2.53 -1.74 -15.94
CA HIS A 481 -1.89 -0.70 -16.72
C HIS A 481 -2.65 0.61 -16.53
N ALA A 482 -2.00 1.61 -15.94
CA ALA A 482 -2.60 2.92 -15.65
C ALA A 482 -2.98 3.64 -16.96
N PRO A 483 -4.08 4.39 -16.98
CA PRO A 483 -4.45 5.19 -18.14
C PRO A 483 -3.58 6.44 -18.20
N TRP A 484 -3.29 6.86 -19.41
CA TRP A 484 -2.56 8.08 -19.70
C TRP A 484 -3.50 9.27 -19.85
N SER A 485 -3.07 10.41 -19.32
CA SER A 485 -3.64 11.74 -19.53
C SER A 485 -2.53 12.74 -19.79
N ASP A 486 -2.77 13.72 -20.65
CA ASP A 486 -1.83 14.82 -20.88
C ASP A 486 -1.89 15.81 -19.71
N GLU A 487 -0.80 16.52 -19.45
CA GLU A 487 -0.73 17.55 -18.43
C GLU A 487 -1.71 18.70 -18.71
N LYS A 488 -1.90 19.06 -19.97
CA LYS A 488 -2.88 20.07 -20.41
C LYS A 488 -4.32 19.67 -20.10
N GLU A 489 -4.66 18.39 -20.26
CA GLU A 489 -5.99 17.87 -19.92
C GLU A 489 -6.26 17.97 -18.41
N ILE A 490 -5.23 17.74 -17.59
CA ILE A 490 -5.32 17.86 -16.14
C ILE A 490 -5.49 19.35 -15.75
N GLU A 491 -4.75 20.24 -16.41
CA GLU A 491 -4.84 21.69 -16.23
C GLU A 491 -6.24 22.20 -16.58
N GLU A 492 -6.80 21.79 -17.72
CA GLU A 492 -8.17 22.14 -18.11
C GLU A 492 -9.22 21.67 -17.08
N VAL A 493 -9.06 20.48 -16.50
CA VAL A 493 -9.92 20.02 -15.41
C VAL A 493 -9.76 20.89 -14.17
N ALA A 494 -8.54 21.23 -13.79
CA ALA A 494 -8.27 22.06 -12.62
C ALA A 494 -8.87 23.48 -12.78
N GLU A 495 -8.66 24.11 -13.95
CA GLU A 495 -9.23 25.43 -14.26
C GLU A 495 -10.77 25.38 -14.26
N PHE A 496 -11.40 24.38 -14.88
CA PHE A 496 -12.84 24.20 -14.85
C PHE A 496 -13.41 24.14 -13.41
N LEU A 497 -12.67 23.52 -12.47
CA LEU A 497 -13.09 23.44 -11.07
C LEU A 497 -12.89 24.79 -10.34
N LYS A 498 -11.81 25.51 -10.61
CA LYS A 498 -11.50 26.84 -10.02
C LYS A 498 -12.51 27.91 -10.44
N GLU A 499 -12.93 27.90 -11.70
CA GLU A 499 -13.92 28.85 -12.23
C GLU A 499 -15.29 28.77 -11.51
N GLN A 500 -15.64 27.65 -10.93
CA GLN A 500 -16.94 27.45 -10.27
C GLN A 500 -16.97 27.92 -8.83
N ARG A 501 -15.88 27.80 -8.10
CA ARG A 501 -15.82 28.14 -6.67
C ARG A 501 -14.36 28.38 -6.26
N GLU A 502 -14.11 29.45 -5.50
CA GLU A 502 -12.81 29.71 -4.89
C GLU A 502 -12.46 28.65 -3.83
N ALA A 503 -11.17 28.37 -3.67
CA ALA A 503 -10.68 27.49 -2.62
C ALA A 503 -10.84 28.15 -1.24
N SER A 504 -11.39 27.41 -0.29
CA SER A 504 -11.50 27.84 1.10
C SER A 504 -10.50 27.06 1.95
N TYR A 505 -9.34 27.66 2.20
CA TYR A 505 -8.25 27.03 2.92
C TYR A 505 -8.38 27.14 4.43
N ASP A 506 -8.14 26.05 5.14
CA ASP A 506 -7.93 26.01 6.59
C ASP A 506 -6.42 25.95 6.89
N VAL A 507 -5.79 27.11 6.97
CA VAL A 507 -4.35 27.22 7.27
C VAL A 507 -3.99 26.82 8.70
N SER A 508 -4.96 26.60 9.59
CA SER A 508 -4.72 26.15 10.95
C SER A 508 -4.16 24.72 10.98
N ILE A 509 -4.48 23.93 9.94
CA ILE A 509 -3.99 22.57 9.75
C ILE A 509 -2.46 22.52 9.57
N LEU A 510 -1.85 23.59 9.06
CA LEU A 510 -0.39 23.66 8.82
C LEU A 510 0.40 24.08 10.06
N LYS A 511 -0.28 24.60 11.09
CA LYS A 511 0.38 25.08 12.30
C LYS A 511 0.62 23.94 13.28
N GLU A 512 1.74 24.00 13.96
CA GLU A 512 1.97 23.18 15.12
C GLU A 512 0.92 23.54 16.18
N LYS A 513 0.06 22.58 16.54
CA LYS A 513 -0.76 22.72 17.73
C LYS A 513 0.11 22.31 18.90
N VAL A 514 0.43 23.27 19.75
CA VAL A 514 0.89 22.97 21.11
C VAL A 514 -0.16 22.05 21.69
N GLU A 515 0.20 20.81 22.04
CA GLU A 515 -0.68 19.91 22.78
C GLU A 515 -1.13 20.66 24.05
N GLU A 516 -2.30 21.25 24.00
CA GLU A 516 -3.04 21.52 25.21
C GLU A 516 -3.33 20.12 25.76
N GLY A 517 -2.50 19.71 26.74
CA GLY A 517 -2.61 18.42 27.40
C GLY A 517 -4.07 18.19 27.71
N PHE A 518 -4.53 16.97 27.46
CA PHE A 518 -5.87 16.47 27.72
C PHE A 518 -6.27 16.83 29.17
N ALA A 519 -6.66 18.09 29.35
CA ALA A 519 -7.30 18.61 30.54
C ALA A 519 -8.79 18.56 30.26
N GLY A 520 -9.46 17.66 30.96
CA GLY A 520 -10.91 17.69 31.03
C GLY A 520 -11.37 19.13 31.32
N THR A 521 -12.34 19.54 30.50
CA THR A 521 -13.23 20.71 30.71
C THR A 521 -12.71 21.79 31.69
N SER A 522 -12.12 22.83 31.10
CA SER A 522 -12.34 24.16 31.67
C SER A 522 -12.05 25.23 30.63
N ASN A 523 -13.05 26.03 30.42
CA ASN A 523 -13.22 27.25 29.67
C ASN A 523 -11.94 28.01 29.31
N SER A 524 -11.87 28.38 28.02
CA SER A 524 -11.12 29.51 27.51
C SER A 524 -11.37 30.75 28.39
N GLY A 525 -10.30 31.27 28.96
CA GLY A 525 -10.39 32.55 29.66
C GLY A 525 -9.09 32.94 30.32
N ASP A 526 -8.47 33.94 29.75
CA ASP A 526 -7.69 34.96 30.43
C ASP A 526 -6.31 34.56 31.03
N VAL A 527 -5.30 35.25 30.53
CA VAL A 527 -3.95 35.36 31.12
C VAL A 527 -4.10 36.13 32.44
N GLY A 528 -4.36 35.38 33.54
CA GLY A 528 -4.50 36.05 34.84
C GLY A 528 -4.94 35.17 36.03
N GLU A 529 -5.52 34.01 35.81
CA GLU A 529 -5.95 33.17 36.97
C GLU A 529 -4.81 32.26 37.45
N LEU A 530 -4.44 32.46 38.71
CA LEU A 530 -3.51 31.59 39.46
C LEU A 530 -4.15 30.22 39.67
N ASP A 531 -3.37 29.13 39.57
CA ASP A 531 -3.86 27.79 39.89
C ASP A 531 -4.45 27.74 41.30
N GLU A 532 -5.55 27.02 41.48
CA GLU A 532 -6.22 26.86 42.79
C GLU A 532 -5.27 26.42 43.92
N LEU A 533 -4.19 25.71 43.56
CA LEU A 533 -3.17 25.25 44.51
C LEU A 533 -1.98 26.20 44.62
N TYR A 534 -2.03 27.36 43.96
CA TYR A 534 -0.91 28.32 43.93
C TYR A 534 -0.47 28.74 45.34
N GLU A 535 -1.40 29.14 46.22
CA GLU A 535 -1.09 29.57 47.60
C GLU A 535 -0.54 28.41 48.44
N GLN A 536 -1.05 27.20 48.25
CA GLN A 536 -0.54 26.02 48.94
C GLN A 536 0.86 25.68 48.46
N ALA A 537 1.11 25.76 47.14
CA ALA A 537 2.41 25.52 46.56
C ALA A 537 3.46 26.54 47.00
N LYS A 538 3.06 27.83 47.10
CA LYS A 538 3.88 28.92 47.62
C LYS A 538 4.31 28.64 49.08
N LEU A 539 3.37 28.26 49.93
CA LEU A 539 3.67 27.89 51.30
C LEU A 539 4.61 26.69 51.40
N VAL A 540 4.40 25.66 50.61
CA VAL A 540 5.28 24.48 50.55
C VAL A 540 6.69 24.83 50.12
N VAL A 541 6.85 25.68 49.08
CA VAL A 541 8.14 26.11 48.57
C VAL A 541 8.92 26.93 49.61
N ILE A 542 8.23 27.85 50.29
CA ILE A 542 8.86 28.72 51.30
C ILE A 542 9.22 27.91 52.58
N GLN A 543 8.30 27.05 53.06
CA GLN A 543 8.50 26.27 54.29
C GLN A 543 9.58 25.17 54.10
N ASP A 544 9.47 24.42 53.04
CA ASP A 544 10.37 23.27 52.80
C ASP A 544 11.68 23.65 52.10
N LYS A 545 11.82 24.91 51.67
CA LYS A 545 12.98 25.48 50.94
C LYS A 545 13.37 24.64 49.73
N LYS A 546 12.39 24.15 48.95
CA LYS A 546 12.60 23.32 47.77
C LYS A 546 11.74 23.82 46.63
N SER A 547 12.37 24.14 45.50
CA SER A 547 11.76 24.76 44.32
C SER A 547 11.69 23.81 43.09
N SER A 548 11.88 22.48 43.28
CA SER A 548 11.88 21.56 42.15
C SER A 548 10.45 21.06 41.83
N ILE A 549 10.14 20.97 40.53
CA ILE A 549 8.88 20.46 40.00
C ILE A 549 8.53 19.09 40.61
N SER A 550 9.49 18.17 40.62
CA SER A 550 9.30 16.81 41.16
C SER A 550 9.05 16.78 42.67
N TYR A 551 9.51 17.81 43.41
CA TYR A 551 9.22 17.92 44.85
C TYR A 551 7.77 18.37 45.05
N LEU A 552 7.34 19.41 44.35
CA LEU A 552 5.99 19.94 44.41
C LEU A 552 4.94 18.90 44.00
N GLN A 553 5.24 18.17 42.93
CA GLN A 553 4.43 17.04 42.45
C GLN A 553 4.13 16.01 43.56
N ARG A 554 5.18 15.57 44.25
CA ARG A 554 5.05 14.57 45.33
C ARG A 554 4.37 15.13 46.55
N ARG A 555 4.62 16.38 46.87
CA ARG A 555 4.11 17.00 48.09
C ARG A 555 2.61 17.31 47.99
N LEU A 556 2.17 17.83 46.84
CA LEU A 556 0.77 18.16 46.57
C LEU A 556 -0.02 17.02 45.90
N LYS A 557 0.65 15.90 45.55
CA LYS A 557 0.07 14.74 44.82
C LYS A 557 -0.60 15.12 43.51
N ILE A 558 0.00 16.01 42.75
CA ILE A 558 -0.50 16.52 41.47
C ILE A 558 0.36 16.02 40.30
N GLY A 559 -0.14 16.15 39.05
CA GLY A 559 0.62 15.76 37.87
C GLY A 559 1.84 16.65 37.61
N TYR A 560 2.82 16.15 36.85
CA TYR A 560 4.04 16.87 36.51
C TYR A 560 3.76 18.23 35.83
N ASN A 561 2.87 18.25 34.83
CA ASN A 561 2.54 19.47 34.08
C ASN A 561 1.92 20.54 34.97
N ARG A 562 0.94 20.18 35.83
CA ARG A 562 0.35 21.13 36.76
C ARG A 562 1.36 21.67 37.76
N SER A 563 2.31 20.83 38.24
CA SER A 563 3.42 21.27 39.07
C SER A 563 4.36 22.22 38.35
N ALA A 564 4.63 22.01 37.05
CA ALA A 564 5.46 22.88 36.23
C ALA A 564 4.78 24.24 36.04
N THR A 565 3.50 24.27 35.69
CA THR A 565 2.72 25.53 35.57
C THR A 565 2.71 26.34 36.85
N ILE A 566 2.48 25.68 38.02
CA ILE A 566 2.53 26.37 39.33
C ILE A 566 3.94 26.94 39.61
N ILE A 567 5.01 26.21 39.29
CA ILE A 567 6.38 26.70 39.46
C ILE A 567 6.64 27.91 38.56
N GLU A 568 6.12 27.93 37.33
CA GLU A 568 6.22 29.08 36.43
C GLU A 568 5.40 30.26 36.96
N GLN A 569 4.22 30.05 37.50
CA GLN A 569 3.43 31.12 38.16
C GLN A 569 4.14 31.68 39.41
N LEU A 570 4.85 30.85 40.19
CA LEU A 570 5.68 31.28 41.30
C LEU A 570 6.92 32.08 40.85
N GLU A 571 7.48 31.76 39.69
CA GLU A 571 8.55 32.54 39.04
C GLU A 571 8.03 33.90 38.54
N MET A 572 6.93 33.91 37.81
CA MET A 572 6.30 35.15 37.32
C MET A 572 5.87 36.10 38.42
N SER A 573 5.47 35.56 39.57
CA SER A 573 5.10 36.36 40.75
C SER A 573 6.30 36.77 41.61
N GLY A 574 7.54 36.43 41.20
CA GLY A 574 8.76 36.80 41.91
C GLY A 574 9.02 36.04 43.21
N VAL A 575 8.35 34.92 43.43
CA VAL A 575 8.62 34.02 44.57
C VAL A 575 9.86 33.16 44.29
N LEU A 576 10.07 32.78 43.02
CA LEU A 576 11.20 32.01 42.56
C LEU A 576 11.99 32.80 41.51
N SER A 577 13.33 32.57 41.46
CA SER A 577 14.19 33.08 40.40
C SER A 577 14.02 32.27 39.12
N SER A 578 14.42 32.84 37.98
CA SER A 578 14.62 32.09 36.75
C SER A 578 15.64 30.95 36.95
N PRO A 579 15.50 29.82 36.21
CA PRO A 579 16.37 28.68 36.37
C PRO A 579 17.83 29.02 36.00
N ASN A 580 18.78 28.63 36.85
CA ASN A 580 20.19 28.76 36.55
C ASN A 580 20.64 27.71 35.50
N ALA A 581 21.91 27.75 35.06
CA ALA A 581 22.49 26.83 34.06
C ALA A 581 22.39 25.33 34.44
N LYS A 582 22.02 25.00 35.68
CA LYS A 582 21.78 23.62 36.17
C LYS A 582 20.28 23.31 36.36
N GLY A 583 19.39 24.22 35.96
CA GLY A 583 17.92 24.06 36.11
C GLY A 583 17.38 24.31 37.52
N ASN A 584 18.19 24.82 38.45
CA ASN A 584 17.76 25.12 39.82
C ASN A 584 17.25 26.56 39.93
N ARG A 585 16.19 26.78 40.71
CA ARG A 585 15.60 28.09 41.02
C ARG A 585 15.86 28.44 42.48
N GLU A 586 16.16 29.70 42.75
CA GLU A 586 16.34 30.23 44.12
C GLU A 586 15.01 30.83 44.63
N ILE A 587 14.77 30.74 45.92
CA ILE A 587 13.60 31.31 46.56
C ILE A 587 13.96 32.75 46.94
N LEU A 588 13.18 33.71 46.43
CA LEU A 588 13.45 35.15 46.53
C LEU A 588 12.67 35.81 47.67
N VAL A 589 11.72 35.08 48.32
CA VAL A 589 10.84 35.58 49.39
C VAL A 589 11.13 34.88 50.71
#